data_be0009007065330096eb7105f06628c6
#
_entry.id   be0009007065330096eb7105f06628c6
#
_cell.length_a   1.000
_cell.length_b   1.000
_cell.length_c   1.000
_cell.angle_alpha   90.00
_cell.angle_beta   90.00
_cell.angle_gamma   90.00
#
_symmetry.space_group_name_H-M   'P 1'
#
loop_
_entity.id
_entity.type
_entity.pdbx_description
1 polymer ?
#
loop_
_entity_poly.entity_id
_entity_poly.type
_entity_poly.pdbx_seq_one_letter_code
_entity_poly.pdbx_strand_id
1 'polypeptide(L)'
;MSIQAAEMSRRAFLLAAAAIAAACSIRTEPSGRLRLAAGDPGGLYLAFAELLAKQLNTRYPSVTVDVLATEGTVENLALLRAGEVDLGLALADVAEKDRTTGPTETAPKAVARVYENYLQVIVREAAAAKQLSDLQGMRVSIGPSGSGAAATSEVLFEAAGLRGRVEMLNYRLKDGLARLADGGVDALVWSGGVPTPAIADLNDNLLLRMLDIGSIAAPMSRLTGYPYFVHRVPAGGYVPPGIRSIGVPDLLLCRQDLTADLVGAVVDVLATDAAHLVPPYVRGLQYLAPPSMIQTGVIPLHAAAIGAYRKLHG
;
A
#
# COMPACT_ATOMS: atom_id res chain seq x y z
N MET A 1 15.02 52.12 49.89
CA MET A 1 14.34 51.83 48.65
C MET A 1 13.55 50.56 48.84
N SER A 2 12.24 50.61 49.09
CA SER A 2 11.38 49.47 49.36
C SER A 2 10.77 48.97 48.07
N ILE A 3 11.04 47.74 47.75
CA ILE A 3 10.41 47.09 46.62
C ILE A 3 9.03 46.59 47.05
N GLN A 4 7.97 47.26 46.60
CA GLN A 4 6.60 46.78 46.79
C GLN A 4 6.36 45.58 45.92
N ALA A 5 6.20 44.40 46.51
CA ALA A 5 5.72 43.22 45.82
C ALA A 5 4.22 43.43 45.47
N ALA A 6 3.91 43.48 44.21
CA ALA A 6 2.53 43.57 43.75
C ALA A 6 1.82 42.23 44.04
N GLU A 7 0.90 42.20 45.00
CA GLU A 7 0.02 41.06 45.25
C GLU A 7 -0.96 40.90 44.09
N MET A 8 -0.71 39.94 43.22
CA MET A 8 -1.69 39.53 42.21
C MET A 8 -2.92 38.93 42.91
N SER A 9 -4.08 39.48 42.68
CA SER A 9 -5.30 38.96 43.28
C SER A 9 -5.59 37.54 42.78
N ARG A 10 -6.13 36.66 43.64
CA ARG A 10 -6.53 35.29 43.30
C ARG A 10 -7.40 35.23 42.04
N ARG A 11 -8.22 36.26 41.76
CA ARG A 11 -9.04 36.40 40.56
C ARG A 11 -8.20 36.63 39.30
N ALA A 12 -7.14 37.44 39.37
CA ALA A 12 -6.23 37.67 38.25
C ALA A 12 -5.43 36.41 37.88
N PHE A 13 -5.00 35.64 38.90
CA PHE A 13 -4.32 34.36 38.71
C PHE A 13 -5.23 33.30 38.08
N LEU A 14 -6.50 33.20 38.51
CA LEU A 14 -7.48 32.26 37.92
C LEU A 14 -7.87 32.67 36.51
N LEU A 15 -7.98 33.96 36.22
CA LEU A 15 -8.24 34.43 34.85
C LEU A 15 -7.03 34.20 33.92
N ALA A 16 -5.81 34.39 34.38
CA ALA A 16 -4.59 34.07 33.63
C ALA A 16 -4.44 32.57 33.41
N ALA A 17 -4.73 31.72 34.40
CA ALA A 17 -4.72 30.27 34.26
C ALA A 17 -5.80 29.76 33.29
N ALA A 18 -7.01 30.36 33.32
CA ALA A 18 -8.08 30.04 32.36
C ALA A 18 -7.74 30.49 30.94
N ALA A 19 -7.08 31.63 30.75
CA ALA A 19 -6.61 32.10 29.45
C ALA A 19 -5.49 31.23 28.89
N ILE A 20 -4.57 30.73 29.72
CA ILE A 20 -3.52 29.78 29.31
C ILE A 20 -4.13 28.42 28.95
N ALA A 21 -5.13 27.93 29.70
CA ALA A 21 -5.84 26.69 29.38
C ALA A 21 -6.66 26.79 28.09
N ALA A 22 -7.26 27.97 27.81
CA ALA A 22 -7.97 28.22 26.55
C ALA A 22 -7.02 28.36 25.35
N ALA A 23 -5.82 28.90 25.53
CA ALA A 23 -4.81 29.02 24.48
C ALA A 23 -4.21 27.66 24.08
N CYS A 24 -4.20 26.66 24.97
CA CYS A 24 -3.74 25.29 24.69
C CYS A 24 -4.75 24.43 23.92
N SER A 25 -5.94 24.92 23.66
CA SER A 25 -7.01 24.14 22.95
C SER A 25 -7.39 24.68 21.57
N ILE A 26 -6.63 25.59 20.98
CA ILE A 26 -6.80 25.90 19.56
C ILE A 26 -6.20 24.70 18.79
N ARG A 27 -7.00 23.66 18.58
CA ARG A 27 -6.71 22.67 17.53
C ARG A 27 -6.84 23.43 16.22
N THR A 28 -5.73 23.80 15.62
CA THR A 28 -5.73 24.25 14.23
C THR A 28 -6.24 23.08 13.39
N GLU A 29 -7.32 23.31 12.64
CA GLU A 29 -7.79 22.29 11.71
C GLU A 29 -6.68 21.99 10.69
N PRO A 30 -6.47 20.71 10.35
CA PRO A 30 -5.50 20.34 9.32
C PRO A 30 -5.81 21.09 8.02
N SER A 31 -4.78 21.65 7.42
CA SER A 31 -4.91 22.38 6.17
C SER A 31 -3.67 22.17 5.29
N GLY A 32 -3.86 22.20 3.98
CA GLY A 32 -2.77 22.07 3.03
C GLY A 32 -3.10 21.19 1.85
N ARG A 33 -2.09 20.95 1.01
CA ARG A 33 -2.18 20.10 -0.17
C ARG A 33 -1.30 18.88 0.03
N LEU A 34 -1.83 17.70 -0.26
CA LEU A 34 -1.15 16.42 -0.24
C LEU A 34 -1.09 15.84 -1.64
N ARG A 35 0.08 15.35 -2.04
CA ARG A 35 0.26 14.55 -3.26
C ARG A 35 0.40 13.09 -2.86
N LEU A 36 -0.50 12.23 -3.33
CA LEU A 36 -0.54 10.81 -3.01
C LEU A 36 -0.21 9.98 -4.25
N ALA A 37 0.97 9.37 -4.26
CA ALA A 37 1.37 8.42 -5.30
C ALA A 37 0.68 7.07 -5.09
N ALA A 38 0.01 6.58 -6.12
CA ALA A 38 -0.85 5.41 -6.06
C ALA A 38 -0.29 4.25 -6.89
N GLY A 39 -0.83 4.03 -8.08
CA GLY A 39 -0.40 2.93 -8.94
C GLY A 39 -1.11 2.93 -10.29
N ASP A 40 -1.01 1.80 -10.99
CA ASP A 40 -1.55 1.62 -12.33
C ASP A 40 -3.08 1.76 -12.36
N PRO A 41 -3.64 2.46 -13.36
CA PRO A 41 -5.08 2.50 -13.60
C PRO A 41 -5.70 1.09 -13.70
N GLY A 42 -6.79 0.88 -12.96
CA GLY A 42 -7.43 -0.44 -12.81
C GLY A 42 -6.86 -1.31 -11.68
N GLY A 43 -5.81 -0.86 -11.01
CA GLY A 43 -5.27 -1.50 -9.81
C GLY A 43 -5.91 -1.00 -8.51
N LEU A 44 -5.73 -1.78 -7.43
CA LEU A 44 -6.29 -1.45 -6.11
C LEU A 44 -5.66 -0.19 -5.49
N TYR A 45 -4.39 0.08 -5.77
CA TYR A 45 -3.68 1.26 -5.27
C TYR A 45 -4.40 2.56 -5.66
N LEU A 46 -4.73 2.71 -6.94
CA LEU A 46 -5.41 3.92 -7.42
C LEU A 46 -6.81 4.03 -6.83
N ALA A 47 -7.59 2.95 -6.85
CA ALA A 47 -8.94 2.94 -6.29
C ALA A 47 -8.96 3.29 -4.79
N PHE A 48 -8.04 2.73 -4.00
CA PHE A 48 -7.90 3.05 -2.58
C PHE A 48 -7.49 4.52 -2.37
N ALA A 49 -6.50 5.00 -3.12
CA ALA A 49 -6.02 6.38 -3.01
C ALA A 49 -7.12 7.41 -3.32
N GLU A 50 -7.94 7.16 -4.34
CA GLU A 50 -9.07 8.00 -4.70
C GLU A 50 -10.14 8.03 -3.58
N LEU A 51 -10.44 6.88 -2.98
CA LEU A 51 -11.35 6.81 -1.84
C LEU A 51 -10.80 7.54 -0.63
N LEU A 52 -9.51 7.36 -0.30
CA LEU A 52 -8.84 8.07 0.80
C LEU A 52 -8.85 9.59 0.56
N ALA A 53 -8.51 10.04 -0.64
CA ALA A 53 -8.54 11.45 -1.02
C ALA A 53 -9.95 12.03 -0.84
N LYS A 54 -10.98 11.32 -1.31
CA LYS A 54 -12.38 11.74 -1.17
C LYS A 54 -12.76 11.89 0.31
N GLN A 55 -12.42 10.92 1.17
CA GLN A 55 -12.77 10.99 2.60
C GLN A 55 -11.99 12.11 3.29
N LEU A 56 -10.70 12.29 3.00
CA LEU A 56 -9.90 13.40 3.54
C LEU A 56 -10.47 14.76 3.15
N ASN A 57 -10.77 14.98 1.87
CA ASN A 57 -11.34 16.25 1.39
C ASN A 57 -12.73 16.51 2.00
N THR A 58 -13.52 15.46 2.25
CA THR A 58 -14.87 15.59 2.86
C THR A 58 -14.77 15.93 4.34
N ARG A 59 -13.88 15.26 5.08
CA ARG A 59 -13.76 15.41 6.53
C ARG A 59 -12.97 16.66 6.92
N TYR A 60 -12.00 17.03 6.11
CA TYR A 60 -11.12 18.19 6.30
C TYR A 60 -11.15 19.09 5.05
N PRO A 61 -12.16 19.98 4.92
CA PRO A 61 -12.32 20.80 3.70
C PRO A 61 -11.14 21.70 3.36
N SER A 62 -10.28 22.02 4.34
CA SER A 62 -9.04 22.78 4.14
C SER A 62 -7.85 21.91 3.70
N VAL A 63 -8.04 20.58 3.55
CA VAL A 63 -7.05 19.65 3.00
C VAL A 63 -7.45 19.30 1.58
N THR A 64 -6.53 19.42 0.63
CA THR A 64 -6.71 18.96 -0.76
C THR A 64 -5.75 17.83 -1.04
N VAL A 65 -6.24 16.72 -1.61
CA VAL A 65 -5.41 15.57 -1.97
C VAL A 65 -5.42 15.37 -3.48
N ASP A 66 -4.23 15.46 -4.09
CA ASP A 66 -4.00 15.12 -5.50
C ASP A 66 -3.49 13.68 -5.58
N VAL A 67 -4.25 12.83 -6.25
CA VAL A 67 -3.86 11.44 -6.49
C VAL A 67 -3.11 11.34 -7.81
N LEU A 68 -1.91 10.76 -7.77
CA LEU A 68 -1.06 10.54 -8.94
C LEU A 68 -1.10 9.06 -9.31
N ALA A 69 -1.51 8.78 -10.53
CA ALA A 69 -1.32 7.46 -11.13
C ALA A 69 0.16 7.26 -11.45
N THR A 70 0.72 6.14 -11.01
CA THR A 70 2.14 5.77 -11.15
C THR A 70 2.27 4.34 -11.66
N GLU A 71 3.49 3.85 -11.82
CA GLU A 71 3.74 2.42 -12.07
C GLU A 71 3.57 1.57 -10.79
N GLY A 72 3.64 2.18 -9.61
CA GLY A 72 3.43 1.54 -8.31
C GLY A 72 4.60 1.69 -7.34
N THR A 73 4.84 0.67 -6.51
CA THR A 73 5.68 0.73 -5.31
C THR A 73 7.07 1.33 -5.52
N VAL A 74 7.81 0.89 -6.54
CA VAL A 74 9.21 1.32 -6.75
C VAL A 74 9.24 2.80 -7.13
N GLU A 75 8.36 3.22 -8.05
CA GLU A 75 8.22 4.64 -8.42
C GLU A 75 7.74 5.48 -7.23
N ASN A 76 6.76 5.00 -6.46
CA ASN A 76 6.24 5.71 -5.30
C ASN A 76 7.33 5.97 -4.25
N LEU A 77 8.18 5.00 -3.97
CA LEU A 77 9.30 5.13 -3.05
C LEU A 77 10.32 6.15 -3.57
N ALA A 78 10.61 6.15 -4.87
CA ALA A 78 11.50 7.13 -5.49
C ALA A 78 10.93 8.55 -5.37
N LEU A 79 9.64 8.74 -5.67
CA LEU A 79 8.95 10.04 -5.57
C LEU A 79 8.90 10.55 -4.11
N LEU A 80 8.65 9.66 -3.13
CA LEU A 80 8.70 10.01 -1.70
C LEU A 80 10.10 10.47 -1.28
N ARG A 81 11.15 9.77 -1.70
CA ARG A 81 12.54 10.12 -1.41
C ARG A 81 12.97 11.44 -2.04
N ALA A 82 12.48 11.72 -3.25
CA ALA A 82 12.72 12.97 -3.95
C ALA A 82 11.91 14.16 -3.38
N GLY A 83 10.93 13.91 -2.49
CA GLY A 83 10.02 14.93 -1.99
C GLY A 83 9.00 15.41 -3.03
N GLU A 84 8.83 14.65 -4.12
CA GLU A 84 7.87 14.96 -5.17
C GLU A 84 6.43 14.60 -4.80
N VAL A 85 6.25 13.69 -3.85
CA VAL A 85 4.96 13.34 -3.25
C VAL A 85 5.05 13.33 -1.73
N ASP A 86 3.91 13.46 -1.07
CA ASP A 86 3.81 13.53 0.39
C ASP A 86 3.44 12.18 1.00
N LEU A 87 2.64 11.41 0.27
CA LEU A 87 2.17 10.07 0.61
C LEU A 87 2.39 9.12 -0.57
N GLY A 88 2.54 7.84 -0.29
CA GLY A 88 2.65 6.81 -1.32
C GLY A 88 2.28 5.42 -0.81
N LEU A 89 1.66 4.61 -1.66
CA LEU A 89 1.37 3.20 -1.39
C LEU A 89 2.56 2.34 -1.79
N ALA A 90 2.91 1.36 -0.95
CA ALA A 90 4.04 0.48 -1.21
C ALA A 90 3.84 -0.92 -0.63
N LEU A 91 4.25 -1.95 -1.38
CA LEU A 91 4.42 -3.30 -0.86
C LEU A 91 5.51 -3.33 0.21
N ALA A 92 5.24 -3.99 1.32
CA ALA A 92 6.11 -3.99 2.48
C ALA A 92 7.48 -4.65 2.22
N ASP A 93 7.55 -5.70 1.40
CA ASP A 93 8.80 -6.37 1.01
C ASP A 93 9.73 -5.44 0.22
N VAL A 94 9.17 -4.67 -0.72
CA VAL A 94 9.91 -3.70 -1.54
C VAL A 94 10.31 -2.49 -0.70
N ALA A 95 9.42 -2.01 0.19
CA ALA A 95 9.73 -0.92 1.10
C ALA A 95 10.84 -1.29 2.10
N GLU A 96 10.87 -2.55 2.59
CA GLU A 96 11.96 -3.04 3.45
C GLU A 96 13.29 -3.08 2.70
N LYS A 97 13.31 -3.59 1.47
CA LYS A 97 14.50 -3.58 0.61
C LYS A 97 14.98 -2.15 0.36
N ASP A 98 14.09 -1.23 -0.01
CA ASP A 98 14.40 0.18 -0.24
C ASP A 98 15.00 0.84 1.02
N ARG A 99 14.46 0.54 2.20
CA ARG A 99 14.95 1.06 3.47
C ARG A 99 16.37 0.58 3.78
N THR A 100 16.73 -0.65 3.42
CA THR A 100 18.04 -1.24 3.69
C THR A 100 19.10 -0.83 2.67
N THR A 101 18.70 -0.46 1.46
CA THR A 101 19.63 -0.11 0.36
C THR A 101 19.71 1.38 0.08
N GLY A 102 18.69 2.15 0.43
CA GLY A 102 18.63 3.59 0.18
C GLY A 102 19.12 4.47 1.33
N PRO A 103 19.30 5.79 1.09
CA PRO A 103 19.71 6.74 2.12
C PRO A 103 18.73 6.81 3.29
N THR A 104 19.26 6.81 4.51
CA THR A 104 18.42 6.86 5.75
C THR A 104 17.72 8.20 5.92
N GLU A 105 18.35 9.28 5.47
CA GLU A 105 17.89 10.67 5.63
C GLU A 105 16.57 10.94 4.87
N THR A 106 16.37 10.25 3.77
CA THR A 106 15.15 10.37 2.94
C THR A 106 14.23 9.16 3.06
N ALA A 107 14.51 8.23 4.00
CA ALA A 107 13.72 7.02 4.15
C ALA A 107 12.27 7.35 4.55
N PRO A 108 11.27 6.91 3.78
CA PRO A 108 9.87 7.11 4.13
C PRO A 108 9.51 6.49 5.49
N LYS A 109 8.49 7.03 6.14
CA LYS A 109 7.91 6.52 7.38
C LYS A 109 6.53 5.95 7.10
N ALA A 110 6.13 4.94 7.84
CA ALA A 110 4.79 4.39 7.71
C ALA A 110 3.76 5.26 8.42
N VAL A 111 2.62 5.45 7.76
CA VAL A 111 1.40 5.97 8.39
C VAL A 111 0.57 4.80 8.89
N ALA A 112 0.39 3.78 8.04
CA ALA A 112 -0.41 2.59 8.36
C ALA A 112 -0.06 1.40 7.45
N ARG A 113 -0.33 0.18 7.94
CA ARG A 113 -0.64 -0.97 7.10
C ARG A 113 -2.12 -0.87 6.72
N VAL A 114 -2.45 -0.91 5.42
CA VAL A 114 -3.81 -0.60 4.95
C VAL A 114 -4.57 -1.82 4.46
N TYR A 115 -3.93 -2.70 3.68
CA TYR A 115 -4.51 -3.96 3.20
C TYR A 115 -3.39 -4.94 2.83
N GLU A 116 -3.74 -6.01 2.13
CA GLU A 116 -2.78 -6.98 1.64
C GLU A 116 -3.09 -7.34 0.19
N ASN A 117 -2.08 -7.30 -0.64
CA ASN A 117 -2.17 -7.76 -2.01
C ASN A 117 -1.85 -9.26 -2.10
N TYR A 118 -2.56 -9.94 -2.99
CA TYR A 118 -2.20 -11.29 -3.41
C TYR A 118 -1.31 -11.22 -4.67
N LEU A 119 -0.21 -11.94 -4.65
CA LEU A 119 0.60 -12.15 -5.85
C LEU A 119 -0.10 -13.20 -6.74
N GLN A 120 -0.65 -12.78 -7.87
CA GLN A 120 -1.48 -13.58 -8.75
C GLN A 120 -0.67 -13.98 -9.98
N VAL A 121 -0.56 -15.27 -10.27
CA VAL A 121 0.00 -15.78 -11.52
C VAL A 121 -1.14 -16.31 -12.35
N ILE A 122 -1.46 -15.63 -13.45
CA ILE A 122 -2.64 -15.87 -14.27
C ILE A 122 -2.22 -16.43 -15.63
N VAL A 123 -2.88 -17.50 -16.04
CA VAL A 123 -2.74 -18.10 -17.36
C VAL A 123 -4.11 -18.27 -18.02
N ARG A 124 -4.14 -18.46 -19.36
CA ARG A 124 -5.37 -18.90 -20.01
C ARG A 124 -5.76 -20.29 -19.51
N GLU A 125 -7.05 -20.58 -19.31
CA GLU A 125 -7.51 -21.89 -18.85
C GLU A 125 -7.04 -23.03 -19.78
N ALA A 126 -7.03 -22.79 -21.09
CA ALA A 126 -6.55 -23.73 -22.09
C ALA A 126 -5.02 -23.90 -22.13
N ALA A 127 -4.25 -23.09 -21.39
CA ALA A 127 -2.80 -23.20 -21.37
C ALA A 127 -2.32 -24.53 -20.78
N ALA A 128 -1.21 -25.05 -21.29
CA ALA A 128 -0.57 -26.27 -20.79
C ALA A 128 -0.03 -26.08 -19.35
N ALA A 129 0.39 -24.85 -19.00
CA ALA A 129 0.92 -24.53 -17.68
C ALA A 129 -0.15 -24.71 -16.59
N LYS A 130 0.10 -25.59 -15.62
CA LYS A 130 -0.78 -25.89 -14.48
C LYS A 130 -0.16 -25.49 -13.14
N GLN A 131 1.14 -25.28 -13.11
CA GLN A 131 1.94 -24.90 -11.95
C GLN A 131 3.06 -23.94 -12.37
N LEU A 132 3.67 -23.26 -11.40
CA LEU A 132 4.68 -22.23 -11.67
C LEU A 132 5.88 -22.75 -12.48
N SER A 133 6.34 -23.97 -12.23
CA SER A 133 7.47 -24.59 -12.95
C SER A 133 7.22 -24.80 -14.45
N ASP A 134 5.95 -24.90 -14.84
CA ASP A 134 5.58 -25.11 -16.25
C ASP A 134 5.77 -23.83 -17.10
N LEU A 135 6.05 -22.69 -16.44
CA LEU A 135 6.35 -21.42 -17.13
C LEU A 135 7.76 -21.35 -17.69
N GLN A 136 8.60 -22.39 -17.50
CA GLN A 136 9.94 -22.42 -18.08
C GLN A 136 9.89 -22.27 -19.60
N GLY A 137 10.68 -21.33 -20.16
CA GLY A 137 10.72 -20.99 -21.58
C GLY A 137 9.57 -20.11 -22.07
N MET A 138 8.66 -19.72 -21.17
CA MET A 138 7.49 -18.91 -21.52
C MET A 138 7.73 -17.42 -21.31
N ARG A 139 6.91 -16.60 -22.01
CA ARG A 139 6.87 -15.14 -21.88
C ARG A 139 5.87 -14.76 -20.80
N VAL A 140 6.32 -14.00 -19.82
CA VAL A 140 5.48 -13.64 -18.65
C VAL A 140 5.49 -12.12 -18.45
N SER A 141 4.31 -11.50 -18.49
CA SER A 141 4.15 -10.11 -18.08
C SER A 141 4.23 -10.03 -16.55
N ILE A 142 5.15 -9.23 -16.01
CA ILE A 142 5.37 -9.09 -14.56
C ILE A 142 4.97 -7.72 -14.00
N GLY A 143 4.28 -6.91 -14.78
CA GLY A 143 3.94 -5.52 -14.44
C GLY A 143 4.99 -4.53 -14.95
N PRO A 144 4.72 -3.22 -14.87
CA PRO A 144 5.69 -2.19 -15.26
C PRO A 144 6.94 -2.22 -14.38
N SER A 145 8.07 -1.74 -14.90
CA SER A 145 9.37 -1.81 -14.21
C SER A 145 9.42 -1.09 -12.86
N GLY A 146 8.63 -0.03 -12.72
CA GLY A 146 8.47 0.73 -11.47
C GLY A 146 7.46 0.14 -10.49
N SER A 147 6.91 -1.05 -10.76
CA SER A 147 5.88 -1.67 -9.93
C SER A 147 6.43 -2.59 -8.84
N GLY A 148 5.68 -2.74 -7.75
CA GLY A 148 5.92 -3.77 -6.76
C GLY A 148 5.70 -5.17 -7.32
N ALA A 149 4.75 -5.35 -8.25
CA ALA A 149 4.50 -6.62 -8.92
C ALA A 149 5.76 -7.12 -9.65
N ALA A 150 6.45 -6.26 -10.41
CA ALA A 150 7.70 -6.61 -11.07
C ALA A 150 8.79 -7.01 -10.07
N ALA A 151 9.01 -6.18 -9.05
CA ALA A 151 10.04 -6.43 -8.03
C ALA A 151 9.81 -7.75 -7.27
N THR A 152 8.57 -8.02 -6.84
CA THR A 152 8.22 -9.26 -6.12
C THR A 152 8.23 -10.47 -7.06
N SER A 153 7.89 -10.29 -8.36
CA SER A 153 7.97 -11.37 -9.37
C SER A 153 9.39 -11.85 -9.61
N GLU A 154 10.38 -10.96 -9.63
CA GLU A 154 11.79 -11.34 -9.74
C GLU A 154 12.19 -12.28 -8.58
N VAL A 155 11.77 -11.95 -7.36
CA VAL A 155 11.99 -12.79 -6.17
C VAL A 155 11.26 -14.13 -6.30
N LEU A 156 10.00 -14.13 -6.78
CA LEU A 156 9.22 -15.34 -7.00
C LEU A 156 9.93 -16.30 -7.96
N PHE A 157 10.34 -15.80 -9.14
CA PHE A 157 10.98 -16.64 -10.14
C PHE A 157 12.38 -17.08 -9.73
N GLU A 158 13.13 -16.26 -9.01
CA GLU A 158 14.42 -16.66 -8.44
C GLU A 158 14.25 -17.76 -7.40
N ALA A 159 13.32 -17.60 -6.46
CA ALA A 159 13.02 -18.60 -5.42
C ALA A 159 12.48 -19.92 -5.98
N ALA A 160 11.79 -19.86 -7.13
CA ALA A 160 11.31 -21.04 -7.86
C ALA A 160 12.38 -21.71 -8.74
N GLY A 161 13.61 -21.17 -8.84
CA GLY A 161 14.66 -21.66 -9.73
C GLY A 161 14.41 -21.39 -11.21
N LEU A 162 13.57 -20.39 -11.51
CA LEU A 162 13.15 -20.04 -12.87
C LEU A 162 13.82 -18.74 -13.37
N ARG A 163 14.68 -18.10 -12.62
CA ARG A 163 15.44 -16.93 -13.05
C ARG A 163 16.27 -17.25 -14.28
N GLY A 164 16.16 -16.44 -15.34
CA GLY A 164 16.79 -16.67 -16.63
C GLY A 164 16.23 -17.84 -17.45
N ARG A 165 15.17 -18.49 -16.94
CA ARG A 165 14.43 -19.56 -17.62
C ARG A 165 13.03 -19.14 -18.07
N VAL A 166 12.60 -17.95 -17.67
CA VAL A 166 11.35 -17.30 -18.04
C VAL A 166 11.72 -15.97 -18.71
N GLU A 167 11.08 -15.63 -19.80
CA GLU A 167 11.20 -14.31 -20.41
C GLU A 167 10.26 -13.34 -19.70
N MET A 168 10.81 -12.52 -18.79
CA MET A 168 10.05 -11.52 -18.03
C MET A 168 9.90 -10.24 -18.85
N LEU A 169 8.66 -9.80 -19.04
CA LEU A 169 8.28 -8.64 -19.85
C LEU A 169 7.53 -7.62 -18.98
N ASN A 170 7.86 -6.35 -19.15
CA ASN A 170 7.27 -5.27 -18.35
C ASN A 170 6.15 -4.58 -19.13
N TYR A 171 4.90 -4.90 -18.79
CA TYR A 171 3.71 -4.26 -19.32
C TYR A 171 2.83 -3.72 -18.19
N ARG A 172 2.16 -2.59 -18.41
CA ARG A 172 1.05 -2.16 -17.56
C ARG A 172 -0.07 -3.21 -17.60
N LEU A 173 -0.92 -3.23 -16.57
CA LEU A 173 -1.97 -4.25 -16.43
C LEU A 173 -2.80 -4.41 -17.70
N LYS A 174 -3.29 -3.30 -18.26
CA LYS A 174 -4.12 -3.32 -19.47
C LYS A 174 -3.40 -3.94 -20.67
N ASP A 175 -2.15 -3.55 -20.88
CA ASP A 175 -1.34 -4.05 -22.00
C ASP A 175 -0.95 -5.52 -21.81
N GLY A 176 -0.58 -5.90 -20.57
CA GLY A 176 -0.30 -7.29 -20.21
C GLY A 176 -1.51 -8.21 -20.43
N LEU A 177 -2.71 -7.76 -20.09
CA LEU A 177 -3.95 -8.49 -20.35
C LEU A 177 -4.26 -8.61 -21.83
N ALA A 178 -4.07 -7.54 -22.61
CA ALA A 178 -4.22 -7.60 -24.08
C ALA A 178 -3.23 -8.60 -24.69
N ARG A 179 -1.96 -8.60 -24.23
CA ARG A 179 -0.95 -9.56 -24.67
C ARG A 179 -1.25 -11.00 -24.21
N LEU A 180 -1.88 -11.19 -23.06
CA LEU A 180 -2.34 -12.51 -22.63
C LEU A 180 -3.47 -13.02 -23.52
N ALA A 181 -4.35 -12.13 -23.95
CA ALA A 181 -5.49 -12.46 -24.80
C ALA A 181 -5.04 -12.85 -26.24
N ASP A 182 -4.12 -12.08 -26.85
CA ASP A 182 -3.63 -12.30 -28.20
C ASP A 182 -2.50 -13.36 -28.31
N GLY A 183 -2.02 -13.88 -27.17
CA GLY A 183 -0.93 -14.85 -27.12
C GLY A 183 0.46 -14.21 -27.20
N GLY A 184 0.58 -12.89 -27.06
CA GLY A 184 1.84 -12.16 -26.98
C GLY A 184 2.62 -12.45 -25.70
N VAL A 185 1.91 -12.85 -24.61
CA VAL A 185 2.48 -13.46 -23.40
C VAL A 185 1.72 -14.73 -23.04
N ASP A 186 2.36 -15.63 -22.32
CA ASP A 186 1.83 -16.93 -21.93
C ASP A 186 1.22 -16.90 -20.51
N ALA A 187 1.72 -15.99 -19.66
CA ALA A 187 1.22 -15.73 -18.32
C ALA A 187 1.33 -14.24 -17.95
N LEU A 188 0.56 -13.85 -16.94
CA LEU A 188 0.61 -12.52 -16.33
C LEU A 188 0.80 -12.68 -14.82
N VAL A 189 1.76 -11.97 -14.24
CA VAL A 189 1.88 -11.79 -12.79
C VAL A 189 1.35 -10.42 -12.42
N TRP A 190 0.51 -10.38 -11.41
CA TRP A 190 -0.08 -9.17 -10.85
C TRP A 190 -0.09 -9.20 -9.32
N SER A 191 0.20 -8.08 -8.69
CA SER A 191 0.05 -7.91 -7.24
C SER A 191 -1.14 -6.98 -6.97
N GLY A 192 -2.19 -7.51 -6.34
CA GLY A 192 -3.40 -6.72 -6.12
C GLY A 192 -4.49 -7.46 -5.37
N GLY A 193 -5.61 -6.78 -5.18
CA GLY A 193 -6.82 -7.37 -4.59
C GLY A 193 -7.45 -8.43 -5.50
N VAL A 194 -8.23 -9.33 -4.90
CA VAL A 194 -8.95 -10.39 -5.61
C VAL A 194 -10.45 -10.23 -5.37
N PRO A 195 -11.28 -10.24 -6.45
CA PRO A 195 -10.88 -10.21 -7.85
C PRO A 195 -10.25 -8.85 -8.24
N THR A 196 -9.32 -8.87 -9.20
CA THR A 196 -8.89 -7.64 -9.88
C THR A 196 -9.85 -7.39 -11.03
N PRO A 197 -10.55 -6.23 -11.10
CA PRO A 197 -11.62 -6.02 -12.08
C PRO A 197 -11.20 -6.28 -13.52
N ALA A 198 -10.08 -5.71 -13.96
CA ALA A 198 -9.62 -5.88 -15.34
C ALA A 198 -9.30 -7.35 -15.70
N ILE A 199 -8.86 -8.16 -14.73
CA ILE A 199 -8.66 -9.60 -14.94
C ILE A 199 -10.00 -10.33 -15.01
N ALA A 200 -10.96 -9.94 -14.17
CA ALA A 200 -12.31 -10.50 -14.17
C ALA A 200 -13.04 -10.20 -15.48
N ASP A 201 -12.96 -8.96 -15.97
CA ASP A 201 -13.54 -8.54 -17.25
C ASP A 201 -12.97 -9.33 -18.44
N LEU A 202 -11.66 -9.59 -18.44
CA LEU A 202 -11.06 -10.46 -19.47
C LEU A 202 -11.54 -11.89 -19.32
N ASN A 203 -11.69 -12.39 -18.08
CA ASN A 203 -12.15 -13.77 -17.83
C ASN A 203 -13.57 -14.03 -18.33
N ASP A 204 -14.42 -13.03 -18.44
CA ASP A 204 -15.77 -13.18 -19.02
C ASP A 204 -15.75 -13.53 -20.51
N ASN A 205 -14.67 -13.18 -21.22
CA ASN A 205 -14.50 -13.42 -22.66
C ASN A 205 -13.44 -14.48 -22.97
N LEU A 206 -12.48 -14.67 -22.09
CA LEU A 206 -11.37 -15.61 -22.22
C LEU A 206 -11.12 -16.29 -20.89
N LEU A 207 -11.54 -17.53 -20.73
CA LEU A 207 -11.39 -18.24 -19.47
C LEU A 207 -9.93 -18.23 -18.99
N LEU A 208 -9.73 -17.72 -17.80
CA LEU A 208 -8.45 -17.59 -17.12
C LEU A 208 -8.38 -18.50 -15.90
N ARG A 209 -7.18 -18.78 -15.45
CA ARG A 209 -6.92 -19.52 -14.23
C ARG A 209 -5.74 -18.93 -13.46
N MET A 210 -5.92 -18.76 -12.15
CA MET A 210 -4.85 -18.45 -11.22
C MET A 210 -4.11 -19.73 -10.83
N LEU A 211 -2.77 -19.72 -10.85
CA LEU A 211 -1.92 -20.82 -10.40
C LEU A 211 -1.69 -20.74 -8.88
N ASP A 212 -1.59 -21.92 -8.23
CA ASP A 212 -1.14 -22.01 -6.84
C ASP A 212 0.37 -21.79 -6.75
N ILE A 213 0.77 -20.78 -5.98
CA ILE A 213 2.17 -20.44 -5.73
C ILE A 213 2.53 -20.47 -4.24
N GLY A 214 1.62 -20.92 -3.39
CA GLY A 214 1.80 -20.90 -1.94
C GLY A 214 3.06 -21.64 -1.45
N SER A 215 3.50 -22.67 -2.16
CA SER A 215 4.71 -23.42 -1.82
C SER A 215 6.01 -22.62 -1.96
N ILE A 216 5.99 -21.50 -2.70
CA ILE A 216 7.17 -20.69 -2.95
C ILE A 216 7.41 -19.62 -1.85
N ALA A 217 6.44 -19.35 -0.99
CA ALA A 217 6.58 -18.35 0.08
C ALA A 217 7.81 -18.63 0.99
N ALA A 218 7.99 -19.87 1.45
CA ALA A 218 9.15 -20.21 2.30
C ALA A 218 10.50 -20.11 1.57
N PRO A 219 10.65 -20.56 0.30
CA PRO A 219 11.81 -20.23 -0.53
C PRO A 219 12.08 -18.74 -0.68
N MET A 220 11.06 -17.92 -0.96
CA MET A 220 11.20 -16.46 -1.05
C MET A 220 11.69 -15.84 0.26
N SER A 221 11.12 -16.29 1.39
CA SER A 221 11.54 -15.79 2.72
C SER A 221 13.01 -16.14 3.02
N ARG A 222 13.46 -17.33 2.65
CA ARG A 222 14.89 -17.70 2.81
C ARG A 222 15.81 -16.88 1.91
N LEU A 223 15.35 -16.53 0.72
CA LEU A 223 16.15 -15.78 -0.24
C LEU A 223 16.34 -14.33 0.19
N THR A 224 15.29 -13.70 0.70
CA THR A 224 15.29 -12.25 0.97
C THR A 224 15.43 -11.88 2.44
N GLY A 225 15.12 -12.79 3.36
CA GLY A 225 14.95 -12.50 4.78
C GLY A 225 13.58 -11.91 5.14
N TYR A 226 12.79 -11.48 4.15
CA TYR A 226 11.44 -10.95 4.37
C TYR A 226 10.45 -12.11 4.64
N PRO A 227 9.54 -12.01 5.65
CA PRO A 227 8.59 -13.08 5.98
C PRO A 227 7.38 -13.05 5.02
N TYR A 228 7.44 -13.81 3.93
CA TYR A 228 6.28 -13.99 3.06
C TYR A 228 5.30 -14.99 3.65
N PHE A 229 4.01 -14.62 3.63
CA PHE A 229 2.94 -15.44 4.19
C PHE A 229 2.08 -16.07 3.09
N VAL A 230 1.66 -17.32 3.36
CA VAL A 230 0.74 -18.04 2.47
C VAL A 230 -0.69 -17.75 2.88
N HIS A 231 -1.50 -17.33 1.93
CA HIS A 231 -2.94 -17.13 2.13
C HIS A 231 -3.75 -17.99 1.17
N ARG A 232 -4.88 -18.48 1.67
CA ARG A 232 -5.90 -19.08 0.82
C ARG A 232 -6.66 -17.96 0.12
N VAL A 233 -6.67 -17.98 -1.21
CA VAL A 233 -7.34 -16.95 -2.02
C VAL A 233 -8.83 -17.25 -2.09
N PRO A 234 -9.72 -16.25 -1.92
CA PRO A 234 -11.16 -16.44 -2.10
C PRO A 234 -11.49 -16.96 -3.51
N ALA A 235 -12.18 -18.10 -3.60
CA ALA A 235 -12.55 -18.71 -4.86
C ALA A 235 -13.62 -17.90 -5.61
N GLY A 236 -13.59 -17.94 -6.94
CA GLY A 236 -14.58 -17.33 -7.83
C GLY A 236 -13.94 -16.68 -9.05
N GLY A 237 -14.68 -16.60 -10.15
CA GLY A 237 -14.16 -16.11 -11.42
C GLY A 237 -12.94 -16.91 -11.89
N TYR A 238 -11.81 -16.24 -12.09
CA TYR A 238 -10.55 -16.84 -12.51
C TYR A 238 -9.75 -17.54 -11.38
N VAL A 239 -10.29 -17.58 -10.15
CA VAL A 239 -9.63 -18.23 -9.00
C VAL A 239 -10.29 -19.57 -8.70
N PRO A 240 -9.65 -20.72 -9.01
CA PRO A 240 -10.15 -22.03 -8.64
C PRO A 240 -10.26 -22.22 -7.13
N PRO A 241 -11.13 -23.12 -6.64
CA PRO A 241 -11.19 -23.48 -5.23
C PRO A 241 -9.84 -24.02 -4.72
N GLY A 242 -9.45 -23.61 -3.51
CA GLY A 242 -8.29 -24.14 -2.81
C GLY A 242 -6.95 -23.50 -3.17
N ILE A 243 -6.91 -22.57 -4.11
CA ILE A 243 -5.68 -21.84 -4.49
C ILE A 243 -5.08 -21.12 -3.30
N ARG A 244 -3.77 -21.28 -3.15
CA ARG A 244 -2.94 -20.54 -2.20
C ARG A 244 -2.03 -19.59 -2.95
N SER A 245 -1.88 -18.41 -2.41
CA SER A 245 -0.97 -17.41 -2.94
C SER A 245 -0.13 -16.79 -1.82
N ILE A 246 0.73 -15.90 -2.20
CA ILE A 246 1.61 -15.13 -1.33
C ILE A 246 0.97 -13.77 -1.11
N GLY A 247 0.69 -13.47 0.16
CA GLY A 247 0.23 -12.15 0.57
C GLY A 247 1.41 -11.24 0.88
N VAL A 248 1.32 -10.00 0.43
CA VAL A 248 2.27 -8.95 0.78
C VAL A 248 1.48 -7.76 1.31
N PRO A 249 1.76 -7.33 2.55
CA PRO A 249 1.12 -6.15 3.13
C PRO A 249 1.39 -4.89 2.32
N ASP A 250 0.37 -4.06 2.20
CA ASP A 250 0.47 -2.73 1.63
C ASP A 250 0.54 -1.69 2.74
N LEU A 251 1.54 -0.83 2.63
CA LEU A 251 1.79 0.27 3.55
C LEU A 251 1.41 1.60 2.89
N LEU A 252 0.72 2.45 3.63
CA LEU A 252 0.68 3.86 3.33
C LEU A 252 1.88 4.51 4.00
N LEU A 253 2.78 5.03 3.17
CA LEU A 253 4.00 5.69 3.59
C LEU A 253 3.89 7.20 3.42
N CYS A 254 4.70 7.95 4.16
CA CYS A 254 4.83 9.39 4.01
C CYS A 254 6.30 9.82 4.08
N ARG A 255 6.58 11.04 3.61
CA ARG A 255 7.86 11.70 3.91
C ARG A 255 8.00 11.87 5.42
N GLN A 256 9.23 11.79 5.92
CA GLN A 256 9.49 11.91 7.37
C GLN A 256 9.26 13.32 7.91
N ASP A 257 9.24 14.34 7.05
CA ASP A 257 9.03 15.75 7.39
C ASP A 257 7.59 16.22 7.16
N LEU A 258 6.66 15.32 6.82
CA LEU A 258 5.25 15.66 6.69
C LEU A 258 4.69 16.15 8.02
N THR A 259 3.91 17.24 7.99
CA THR A 259 3.42 17.89 9.20
C THR A 259 2.53 16.99 10.05
N ALA A 260 2.61 17.15 11.38
CA ALA A 260 1.89 16.32 12.33
C ALA A 260 0.37 16.36 12.15
N ASP A 261 -0.18 17.53 11.79
CA ASP A 261 -1.62 17.71 11.61
C ASP A 261 -2.14 16.94 10.38
N LEU A 262 -1.39 16.96 9.27
CA LEU A 262 -1.75 16.21 8.06
C LEU A 262 -1.64 14.70 8.27
N VAL A 263 -0.57 14.23 8.93
CA VAL A 263 -0.44 12.80 9.28
C VAL A 263 -1.56 12.39 10.23
N GLY A 264 -1.89 13.23 11.20
CA GLY A 264 -2.99 12.99 12.14
C GLY A 264 -4.34 12.87 11.43
N ALA A 265 -4.62 13.76 10.46
CA ALA A 265 -5.83 13.71 9.64
C ALA A 265 -5.94 12.41 8.82
N VAL A 266 -4.82 11.96 8.23
CA VAL A 266 -4.78 10.69 7.49
C VAL A 266 -5.08 9.51 8.40
N VAL A 267 -4.44 9.44 9.59
CA VAL A 267 -4.70 8.37 10.57
C VAL A 267 -6.15 8.38 11.04
N ASP A 268 -6.73 9.57 11.30
CA ASP A 268 -8.11 9.70 11.73
C ASP A 268 -9.09 9.15 10.68
N VAL A 269 -8.94 9.52 9.40
CA VAL A 269 -9.76 9.00 8.29
C VAL A 269 -9.59 7.49 8.14
N LEU A 270 -8.37 6.98 8.18
CA LEU A 270 -8.11 5.53 8.08
C LEU A 270 -8.81 4.75 9.20
N ALA A 271 -8.83 5.29 10.42
CA ALA A 271 -9.39 4.61 11.58
C ALA A 271 -10.91 4.73 11.68
N THR A 272 -11.50 5.85 11.25
CA THR A 272 -12.93 6.15 11.46
C THR A 272 -13.79 5.88 10.24
N ASP A 273 -13.23 5.98 9.03
CA ASP A 273 -13.95 5.84 7.77
C ASP A 273 -13.58 4.55 6.98
N ALA A 274 -13.01 3.57 7.67
CA ALA A 274 -12.47 2.32 7.10
C ALA A 274 -13.42 1.64 6.07
N ALA A 275 -14.73 1.60 6.37
CA ALA A 275 -15.72 0.99 5.48
C ALA A 275 -15.86 1.70 4.12
N HIS A 276 -15.52 2.99 4.05
CA HIS A 276 -15.59 3.79 2.83
C HIS A 276 -14.29 3.79 2.01
N LEU A 277 -13.23 3.17 2.55
CA LEU A 277 -11.92 3.10 1.90
C LEU A 277 -11.71 1.83 1.10
N VAL A 278 -12.67 0.91 1.15
CA VAL A 278 -12.58 -0.38 0.49
C VAL A 278 -13.49 -0.39 -0.74
N PRO A 279 -12.95 -0.62 -1.93
CA PRO A 279 -13.77 -0.82 -3.11
C PRO A 279 -14.70 -2.03 -2.92
N PRO A 280 -15.99 -1.95 -3.27
CA PRO A 280 -16.98 -2.99 -2.96
C PRO A 280 -16.73 -4.34 -3.66
N TYR A 281 -15.93 -4.36 -4.71
CA TYR A 281 -15.56 -5.59 -5.44
C TYR A 281 -14.41 -6.36 -4.77
N VAL A 282 -13.64 -5.73 -3.87
CA VAL A 282 -12.47 -6.38 -3.24
C VAL A 282 -12.91 -7.37 -2.18
N ARG A 283 -12.40 -8.59 -2.29
CA ARG A 283 -12.53 -9.65 -1.28
C ARG A 283 -11.14 -9.98 -0.76
N GLY A 284 -11.01 -10.12 0.55
CA GLY A 284 -9.73 -10.50 1.15
C GLY A 284 -9.33 -9.67 2.35
N LEU A 285 -8.05 -9.72 2.70
CA LEU A 285 -7.54 -9.20 3.95
C LEU A 285 -7.39 -7.68 3.92
N GLN A 286 -8.09 -7.03 4.84
CA GLN A 286 -8.02 -5.58 5.06
C GLN A 286 -7.62 -5.34 6.50
N TYR A 287 -6.76 -4.34 6.72
CA TYR A 287 -6.17 -4.08 8.03
C TYR A 287 -6.54 -2.70 8.58
N LEU A 288 -7.69 -2.17 8.17
CA LEU A 288 -8.16 -0.85 8.58
C LEU A 288 -8.82 -0.88 9.98
N ALA A 289 -8.11 -1.48 10.93
CA ALA A 289 -8.42 -1.43 12.35
C ALA A 289 -7.12 -1.03 13.08
N PRO A 290 -7.15 -0.09 14.03
CA PRO A 290 -5.95 0.46 14.65
C PRO A 290 -4.89 -0.58 15.10
N PRO A 291 -5.25 -1.71 15.74
CA PRO A 291 -4.27 -2.72 16.14
C PRO A 291 -3.55 -3.39 14.97
N SER A 292 -4.19 -3.45 13.79
CA SER A 292 -3.59 -4.01 12.57
C SER A 292 -2.82 -2.95 11.79
N MET A 293 -3.29 -1.71 11.79
CA MET A 293 -2.70 -0.60 11.04
C MET A 293 -1.29 -0.25 11.52
N ILE A 294 -0.98 -0.47 12.81
CA ILE A 294 0.35 -0.22 13.38
C ILE A 294 1.37 -1.32 13.11
N GLN A 295 0.95 -2.43 12.51
CA GLN A 295 1.83 -3.57 12.19
C GLN A 295 2.56 -3.34 10.87
N THR A 296 3.50 -2.42 10.86
CA THR A 296 4.23 -1.97 9.66
C THR A 296 5.59 -2.68 9.48
N GLY A 297 5.80 -3.80 10.16
CA GLY A 297 7.04 -4.57 10.12
C GLY A 297 8.23 -3.75 10.58
N VAL A 298 9.31 -3.75 9.80
CA VAL A 298 10.53 -3.00 10.10
C VAL A 298 10.48 -1.53 9.68
N ILE A 299 9.43 -1.11 8.95
CA ILE A 299 9.27 0.29 8.55
C ILE A 299 8.70 1.08 9.74
N PRO A 300 9.45 2.03 10.31
CA PRO A 300 9.00 2.74 11.50
C PRO A 300 7.83 3.66 11.18
N LEU A 301 6.86 3.68 12.08
CA LEU A 301 5.76 4.65 12.02
C LEU A 301 6.29 6.09 12.12
N HIS A 302 5.62 7.00 11.43
CA HIS A 302 5.84 8.43 11.60
C HIS A 302 5.49 8.85 13.03
N ALA A 303 6.27 9.76 13.63
CA ALA A 303 6.07 10.17 15.03
C ALA A 303 4.65 10.70 15.32
N ALA A 304 4.09 11.46 14.37
CA ALA A 304 2.73 11.95 14.47
C ALA A 304 1.67 10.82 14.34
N ALA A 305 1.92 9.79 13.53
CA ALA A 305 1.04 8.62 13.45
C ALA A 305 1.01 7.87 14.80
N ILE A 306 2.17 7.68 15.45
CA ILE A 306 2.24 7.09 16.79
C ILE A 306 1.38 7.91 17.77
N GLY A 307 1.51 9.25 17.73
CA GLY A 307 0.72 10.15 18.58
C GLY A 307 -0.78 10.07 18.30
N ALA A 308 -1.18 9.95 17.03
CA ALA A 308 -2.58 9.82 16.65
C ALA A 308 -3.16 8.47 17.11
N TYR A 309 -2.45 7.35 16.90
CA TYR A 309 -2.91 6.03 17.37
C TYR A 309 -3.05 5.95 18.87
N ARG A 310 -2.13 6.56 19.64
CA ARG A 310 -2.26 6.63 21.11
C ARG A 310 -3.54 7.35 21.55
N LYS A 311 -3.95 8.40 20.84
CA LYS A 311 -5.19 9.13 21.14
C LYS A 311 -6.46 8.33 20.81
N LEU A 312 -6.39 7.40 19.84
CA LEU A 312 -7.51 6.52 19.49
C LEU A 312 -7.73 5.38 20.51
N HIS A 313 -6.71 5.05 21.29
CA HIS A 313 -6.79 3.98 22.29
C HIS A 313 -7.09 4.48 23.72
N GLY A 314 -7.24 5.81 23.91
CA GLY A 314 -7.54 6.44 25.21
C GLY A 314 -6.28 6.70 26.01
#